data_4d19f93d3a8ccc0cd192adbe50cd3a74
#
_entry.id   4d19f93d3a8ccc0cd192adbe50cd3a74
#
_cell.length_a   1.000
_cell.length_b   1.000
_cell.length_c   1.000
_cell.angle_alpha   90.00
_cell.angle_beta   90.00
_cell.angle_gamma   90.00
#
_symmetry.space_group_name_H-M   'P 1'
#
loop_
_entity.id
_entity.type
_entity.pdbx_description
1 polymer ?
#
loop_
_entity_poly.entity_id
_entity_poly.type
_entity_poly.pdbx_seq_one_letter_code
_entity_poly.pdbx_strand_id
1 'polypeptide(L)'
;SVQKFYNDLRSQGIPVGKDTLHAYLGYLEDAFLIRTIALHTGSERQRMVNPCNAYPVDPGLIPIFERTGRPNLGHALETAVLVELERRGLQVAYVRTREGFEVDFLAMSPPRHPVLIQVCLDLSDPTTRDREIHALEAASKEMPDAMPLLLTLDSTPPQPPLPEPLQWKPSAAWLLDWKGE
;
A
#
# COMPACT_ATOMS: atom_id res chain seq x y z
N SER A 1 -7.20 -3.99 8.34
CA SER A 1 -7.75 -5.33 8.04
C SER A 1 -9.15 -5.49 8.60
N VAL A 2 -9.95 -6.38 7.99
CA VAL A 2 -11.32 -6.71 8.46
C VAL A 2 -11.32 -7.13 9.92
N GLN A 3 -10.30 -7.89 10.36
CA GLN A 3 -10.18 -8.32 11.76
C GLN A 3 -10.02 -7.13 12.72
N LYS A 4 -9.19 -6.15 12.38
CA LYS A 4 -9.01 -4.94 13.20
C LYS A 4 -10.32 -4.16 13.26
N PHE A 5 -10.95 -3.95 12.13
CA PHE A 5 -12.23 -3.25 12.03
C PHE A 5 -13.35 -3.96 12.82
N TYR A 6 -13.42 -5.29 12.72
CA TYR A 6 -14.33 -6.10 13.54
C TYR A 6 -14.11 -5.87 15.05
N ASN A 7 -12.85 -5.89 15.49
CA ASN A 7 -12.53 -5.67 16.90
C ASN A 7 -12.90 -4.25 17.35
N ASP A 8 -12.67 -3.24 16.50
CA ASP A 8 -13.05 -1.84 16.77
C ASP A 8 -14.56 -1.68 16.91
N LEU A 9 -15.36 -2.27 16.01
CA LEU A 9 -16.81 -2.24 16.10
C LEU A 9 -17.33 -2.93 17.37
N ARG A 10 -16.75 -4.08 17.70
CA ARG A 10 -17.10 -4.79 18.95
C ARG A 10 -16.78 -3.97 20.19
N SER A 11 -15.65 -3.29 20.22
CA SER A 11 -15.26 -2.44 21.35
C SER A 11 -16.22 -1.26 21.54
N GLN A 12 -16.90 -0.84 20.45
CA GLN A 12 -17.94 0.20 20.47
C GLN A 12 -19.34 -0.35 20.75
N GLY A 13 -19.48 -1.66 21.05
CA GLY A 13 -20.77 -2.30 21.33
C GLY A 13 -21.64 -2.55 20.10
N ILE A 14 -21.08 -2.44 18.89
CA ILE A 14 -21.81 -2.66 17.63
C ILE A 14 -21.87 -4.17 17.35
N PRO A 15 -23.06 -4.79 17.33
CA PRO A 15 -23.21 -6.22 17.08
C PRO A 15 -23.10 -6.50 15.58
N VAL A 16 -21.94 -6.97 15.14
CA VAL A 16 -21.69 -7.36 13.75
C VAL A 16 -20.91 -8.67 13.69
N GLY A 17 -21.21 -9.52 12.72
CA GLY A 17 -20.47 -10.74 12.42
C GLY A 17 -19.30 -10.47 11.46
N LYS A 18 -18.23 -11.26 11.54
CA LYS A 18 -17.11 -11.15 10.59
C LYS A 18 -17.56 -11.43 9.16
N ASP A 19 -18.40 -12.44 8.96
CA ASP A 19 -18.93 -12.80 7.64
C ASP A 19 -19.72 -11.64 7.02
N THR A 20 -20.47 -10.92 7.85
CA THR A 20 -21.19 -9.71 7.42
C THR A 20 -20.21 -8.62 6.93
N LEU A 21 -19.11 -8.43 7.64
CA LEU A 21 -18.07 -7.44 7.23
C LEU A 21 -17.40 -7.86 5.93
N HIS A 22 -17.11 -9.14 5.76
CA HIS A 22 -16.57 -9.65 4.49
C HIS A 22 -17.56 -9.48 3.34
N ALA A 23 -18.87 -9.75 3.57
CA ALA A 23 -19.90 -9.52 2.57
C ALA A 23 -20.00 -8.02 2.20
N TYR A 24 -19.97 -7.12 3.17
CA TYR A 24 -19.98 -5.68 2.91
C TYR A 24 -18.75 -5.21 2.12
N LEU A 25 -17.57 -5.77 2.41
CA LEU A 25 -16.36 -5.46 1.64
C LEU A 25 -16.57 -5.86 0.17
N GLY A 26 -17.11 -7.06 -0.09
CA GLY A 26 -17.46 -7.50 -1.45
C GLY A 26 -18.47 -6.59 -2.14
N TYR A 27 -19.52 -6.16 -1.42
CA TYR A 27 -20.51 -5.22 -2.01
C TYR A 27 -19.89 -3.86 -2.37
N LEU A 28 -18.92 -3.38 -1.57
CA LEU A 28 -18.21 -2.14 -1.86
C LEU A 28 -17.28 -2.29 -3.05
N GLU A 29 -16.64 -3.46 -3.23
CA GLU A 29 -15.87 -3.78 -4.43
C GLU A 29 -16.75 -3.87 -5.67
N ASP A 30 -17.88 -4.59 -5.59
CA ASP A 30 -18.86 -4.73 -6.68
C ASP A 30 -19.46 -3.37 -7.09
N ALA A 31 -19.63 -2.47 -6.13
CA ALA A 31 -20.07 -1.10 -6.36
C ALA A 31 -18.96 -0.16 -6.87
N PHE A 32 -17.75 -0.67 -7.07
CA PHE A 32 -16.56 0.12 -7.48
C PHE A 32 -16.25 1.30 -6.54
N LEU A 33 -16.47 1.13 -5.24
CA LEU A 33 -16.15 2.15 -4.23
C LEU A 33 -14.78 1.94 -3.61
N ILE A 34 -14.34 0.67 -3.55
CA ILE A 34 -13.02 0.31 -3.01
C ILE A 34 -12.31 -0.68 -3.93
N ARG A 35 -11.00 -0.78 -3.71
CA ARG A 35 -10.11 -1.82 -4.22
C ARG A 35 -9.49 -2.56 -3.06
N THR A 36 -9.32 -3.86 -3.19
CA THR A 36 -8.56 -4.64 -2.21
C THR A 36 -7.32 -5.23 -2.85
N ILE A 37 -6.21 -5.22 -2.12
CA ILE A 37 -4.99 -5.91 -2.50
C ILE A 37 -4.67 -6.98 -1.47
N ALA A 38 -4.29 -8.16 -1.96
CA ALA A 38 -3.96 -9.30 -1.13
C ALA A 38 -2.47 -9.32 -0.74
N LEU A 39 -2.14 -10.06 0.31
CA LEU A 39 -0.75 -10.37 0.64
C LEU A 39 -0.09 -11.17 -0.50
N HIS A 40 1.10 -10.76 -0.89
CA HIS A 40 1.95 -11.56 -1.78
C HIS A 40 2.39 -12.84 -1.06
N THR A 41 1.93 -13.98 -1.53
CA THR A 41 2.26 -15.29 -0.96
C THR A 41 2.05 -16.38 -1.99
N GLY A 42 2.91 -17.40 -1.97
CA GLY A 42 2.73 -18.61 -2.76
C GLY A 42 1.70 -19.59 -2.19
N SER A 43 1.12 -19.30 -1.03
CA SER A 43 0.15 -20.17 -0.36
C SER A 43 -1.26 -19.64 -0.49
N GLU A 44 -2.13 -20.36 -1.19
CA GLU A 44 -3.57 -20.08 -1.29
C GLU A 44 -4.22 -19.95 0.10
N ARG A 45 -3.86 -20.83 1.04
CA ARG A 45 -4.36 -20.77 2.41
C ARG A 45 -3.97 -19.46 3.11
N GLN A 46 -2.73 -19.01 2.94
CA GLN A 46 -2.29 -17.73 3.51
C GLN A 46 -3.03 -16.55 2.86
N ARG A 47 -3.27 -16.60 1.56
CA ARG A 47 -4.04 -15.56 0.84
C ARG A 47 -5.47 -15.44 1.39
N MET A 48 -6.13 -16.57 1.66
CA MET A 48 -7.49 -16.59 2.19
C MET A 48 -7.62 -16.11 3.63
N VAL A 49 -6.62 -16.34 4.48
CA VAL A 49 -6.69 -16.02 5.92
C VAL A 49 -6.02 -14.69 6.27
N ASN A 50 -5.14 -14.17 5.41
CA ASN A 50 -4.50 -12.89 5.65
C ASN A 50 -5.45 -11.74 5.29
N PRO A 51 -5.38 -10.65 6.07
CA PRO A 51 -6.14 -9.46 5.75
C PRO A 51 -5.73 -8.91 4.39
N CYS A 52 -6.70 -8.46 3.60
CA CYS A 52 -6.45 -7.58 2.46
C CYS A 52 -6.33 -6.13 2.95
N ASN A 53 -5.53 -5.32 2.26
CA ASN A 53 -5.56 -3.88 2.40
C ASN A 53 -6.62 -3.32 1.47
N ALA A 54 -7.45 -2.39 1.97
CA ALA A 54 -8.54 -1.80 1.21
C ALA A 54 -8.27 -0.32 0.97
N TYR A 55 -8.46 0.11 -0.26
CA TYR A 55 -8.26 1.48 -0.72
C TYR A 55 -9.53 1.98 -1.42
N PRO A 56 -9.94 3.24 -1.25
CA PRO A 56 -11.00 3.81 -2.06
C PRO A 56 -10.56 3.85 -3.54
N VAL A 57 -11.52 3.82 -4.46
CA VAL A 57 -11.21 3.93 -5.90
C VAL A 57 -10.75 5.33 -6.30
N ASP A 58 -11.03 6.32 -5.47
CA ASP A 58 -10.66 7.73 -5.66
C ASP A 58 -10.20 8.31 -4.32
N PRO A 59 -8.99 8.88 -4.22
CA PRO A 59 -8.53 9.53 -2.99
C PRO A 59 -9.44 10.68 -2.53
N GLY A 60 -10.22 11.28 -3.41
CA GLY A 60 -11.23 12.29 -3.09
C GLY A 60 -12.39 11.78 -2.23
N LEU A 61 -12.58 10.44 -2.13
CA LEU A 61 -13.58 9.85 -1.22
C LEU A 61 -13.11 9.84 0.24
N ILE A 62 -11.80 9.90 0.50
CA ILE A 62 -11.24 9.80 1.85
C ILE A 62 -11.78 10.90 2.77
N PRO A 63 -11.79 12.21 2.39
CA PRO A 63 -12.30 13.25 3.25
C PRO A 63 -13.78 13.13 3.58
N ILE A 64 -14.58 12.47 2.72
CA ILE A 64 -16.02 12.28 2.94
C ILE A 64 -16.28 11.36 4.14
N PHE A 65 -15.41 10.38 4.36
CA PHE A 65 -15.53 9.37 5.41
C PHE A 65 -14.60 9.64 6.60
N GLU A 66 -13.72 10.65 6.49
CA GLU A 66 -12.80 11.00 7.57
C GLU A 66 -13.53 11.76 8.70
N ARG A 67 -13.61 11.12 9.87
CA ARG A 67 -14.36 11.64 11.01
C ARG A 67 -13.57 12.63 11.88
N THR A 68 -12.25 12.67 11.71
CA THR A 68 -11.37 13.53 12.54
C THR A 68 -11.23 14.94 11.99
N GLY A 69 -11.71 15.19 10.75
CA GLY A 69 -11.55 16.45 10.03
C GLY A 69 -10.10 16.74 9.60
N ARG A 70 -9.18 15.78 9.77
CA ARG A 70 -7.80 15.90 9.33
C ARG A 70 -7.61 15.14 8.01
N PRO A 71 -6.99 15.75 7.00
CA PRO A 71 -6.72 15.05 5.75
C PRO A 71 -5.75 13.88 6.01
N ASN A 72 -6.13 12.68 5.59
CA ASN A 72 -5.25 11.52 5.60
C ASN A 72 -4.46 11.48 4.27
N LEU A 73 -3.49 12.39 4.12
CA LEU A 73 -2.71 12.54 2.90
C LEU A 73 -1.86 11.31 2.58
N GLY A 74 -1.37 10.59 3.59
CA GLY A 74 -0.61 9.35 3.40
C GLY A 74 -1.45 8.33 2.65
N HIS A 75 -2.63 8.03 3.18
CA HIS A 75 -3.54 7.07 2.54
C HIS A 75 -4.07 7.55 1.18
N ALA A 76 -4.24 8.87 1.02
CA ALA A 76 -4.60 9.44 -0.28
C ALA A 76 -3.49 9.23 -1.32
N LEU A 77 -2.23 9.41 -0.93
CA LEU A 77 -1.08 9.19 -1.82
C LEU A 77 -0.91 7.70 -2.16
N GLU A 78 -1.01 6.80 -1.18
CA GLU A 78 -1.03 5.35 -1.43
C GLU A 78 -2.15 4.97 -2.41
N THR A 79 -3.37 5.50 -2.21
CA THR A 79 -4.49 5.27 -3.13
C THR A 79 -4.19 5.75 -4.54
N ALA A 80 -3.61 6.94 -4.70
CA ALA A 80 -3.24 7.46 -6.02
C ALA A 80 -2.19 6.58 -6.71
N VAL A 81 -1.20 6.09 -5.95
CA VAL A 81 -0.19 5.15 -6.46
C VAL A 81 -0.83 3.82 -6.89
N LEU A 82 -1.73 3.25 -6.08
CA LEU A 82 -2.43 2.01 -6.41
C LEU A 82 -3.24 2.16 -7.71
N VAL A 83 -4.04 3.22 -7.82
CA VAL A 83 -4.84 3.49 -9.02
C VAL A 83 -3.96 3.61 -10.26
N GLU A 84 -2.81 4.25 -10.14
CA GLU A 84 -1.85 4.36 -11.24
C GLU A 84 -1.20 3.01 -11.60
N LEU A 85 -0.86 2.19 -10.62
CA LEU A 85 -0.34 0.83 -10.86
C LEU A 85 -1.35 -0.03 -11.64
N GLU A 86 -2.64 0.03 -11.24
CA GLU A 86 -3.72 -0.67 -11.95
C GLU A 86 -3.91 -0.10 -13.36
N ARG A 87 -3.86 1.23 -13.53
CA ARG A 87 -3.96 1.88 -14.84
C ARG A 87 -2.85 1.45 -15.79
N ARG A 88 -1.66 1.16 -15.24
CA ARG A 88 -0.51 0.60 -15.98
C ARG A 88 -0.68 -0.91 -16.29
N GLY A 89 -1.77 -1.54 -15.88
CA GLY A 89 -2.05 -2.95 -16.09
C GLY A 89 -1.17 -3.87 -15.24
N LEU A 90 -0.61 -3.39 -14.13
CA LEU A 90 0.24 -4.15 -13.25
C LEU A 90 -0.59 -5.00 -12.28
N GLN A 91 -0.12 -6.21 -11.98
CA GLN A 91 -0.65 -6.98 -10.86
C GLN A 91 -0.05 -6.42 -9.56
N VAL A 92 -0.91 -6.13 -8.58
CA VAL A 92 -0.50 -5.50 -7.33
C VAL A 92 -0.84 -6.39 -6.15
N ALA A 93 0.10 -6.51 -5.23
CA ALA A 93 -0.06 -7.13 -3.92
C ALA A 93 0.68 -6.30 -2.86
N TYR A 94 0.42 -6.51 -1.57
CA TYR A 94 1.31 -5.97 -0.54
C TYR A 94 2.27 -7.06 -0.04
N VAL A 95 3.38 -6.67 0.55
CA VAL A 95 4.39 -7.60 1.08
C VAL A 95 4.45 -7.47 2.60
N ARG A 96 4.56 -8.60 3.28
CA ARG A 96 4.92 -8.65 4.69
C ARG A 96 6.15 -9.54 4.84
N THR A 97 7.23 -8.98 5.35
CA THR A 97 8.48 -9.68 5.58
C THR A 97 8.37 -10.65 6.76
N ARG A 98 9.32 -11.58 6.86
CA ARG A 98 9.42 -12.50 8.00
C ARG A 98 9.66 -11.78 9.32
N GLU A 99 10.29 -10.62 9.27
CA GLU A 99 10.53 -9.75 10.43
C GLU A 99 9.28 -8.94 10.83
N GLY A 100 8.22 -9.00 10.02
CA GLY A 100 6.92 -8.33 10.29
C GLY A 100 6.79 -6.93 9.70
N PHE A 101 7.78 -6.46 8.93
CA PHE A 101 7.65 -5.20 8.18
C PHE A 101 6.67 -5.37 7.02
N GLU A 102 5.96 -4.29 6.70
CA GLU A 102 5.02 -4.26 5.59
C GLU A 102 5.53 -3.28 4.52
N VAL A 103 5.53 -3.72 3.27
CA VAL A 103 5.76 -2.86 2.09
C VAL A 103 4.44 -2.70 1.38
N ASP A 104 4.09 -1.46 1.06
CA ASP A 104 2.77 -1.08 0.58
C ASP A 104 2.39 -1.81 -0.70
N PHE A 105 3.29 -1.89 -1.68
CA PHE A 105 3.01 -2.51 -2.97
C PHE A 105 4.17 -3.34 -3.49
N LEU A 106 3.82 -4.48 -4.06
CA LEU A 106 4.62 -5.25 -5.01
C LEU A 106 3.91 -5.18 -6.35
N ALA A 107 4.51 -4.48 -7.29
CA ALA A 107 3.99 -4.33 -8.65
C ALA A 107 4.67 -5.31 -9.60
N MET A 108 3.87 -6.11 -10.32
CA MET A 108 4.34 -7.21 -11.17
C MET A 108 3.80 -7.08 -12.59
N SER A 109 4.67 -7.29 -13.58
CA SER A 109 4.33 -7.35 -15.01
C SER A 109 5.32 -8.26 -15.74
N PRO A 110 5.16 -9.59 -15.66
CA PRO A 110 6.07 -10.50 -16.36
C PRO A 110 6.15 -10.20 -17.88
N PRO A 111 7.32 -10.25 -18.50
CA PRO A 111 8.60 -10.79 -17.97
C PRO A 111 9.48 -9.76 -17.23
N ARG A 112 9.00 -8.56 -16.91
CA ARG A 112 9.77 -7.51 -16.21
C ARG A 112 10.01 -7.90 -14.75
N HIS A 113 11.11 -7.38 -14.17
CA HIS A 113 11.37 -7.53 -12.73
C HIS A 113 10.27 -6.85 -11.91
N PRO A 114 9.86 -7.47 -10.79
CA PRO A 114 8.94 -6.85 -9.85
C PRO A 114 9.51 -5.56 -9.25
N VAL A 115 8.62 -4.69 -8.80
CA VAL A 115 9.00 -3.46 -8.08
C VAL A 115 8.35 -3.47 -6.71
N LEU A 116 9.17 -3.37 -5.65
CA LEU A 116 8.73 -3.12 -4.29
C LEU A 116 8.57 -1.62 -4.12
N ILE A 117 7.39 -1.16 -3.76
CA ILE A 117 7.09 0.26 -3.65
C ILE A 117 6.61 0.59 -2.24
N GLN A 118 7.33 1.48 -1.58
CA GLN A 118 6.92 2.09 -0.33
C GLN A 118 6.51 3.54 -0.59
N VAL A 119 5.44 4.00 0.05
CA VAL A 119 4.85 5.32 -0.17
C VAL A 119 4.79 6.07 1.15
N CYS A 120 5.38 7.25 1.22
CA CYS A 120 5.23 8.11 2.40
C CYS A 120 5.13 9.59 2.00
N LEU A 121 4.68 10.44 2.91
CA LEU A 121 4.54 11.88 2.63
C LEU A 121 5.91 12.54 2.49
N ASP A 122 6.74 12.34 3.50
CA ASP A 122 8.10 12.87 3.58
C ASP A 122 8.96 12.00 4.50
N LEU A 123 10.25 12.27 4.53
CA LEU A 123 11.24 11.58 5.34
C LEU A 123 11.89 12.50 6.38
N SER A 124 11.20 13.58 6.75
CA SER A 124 11.72 14.58 7.70
C SER A 124 11.76 14.05 9.14
N ASP A 125 10.81 13.17 9.51
CA ASP A 125 10.84 12.47 10.78
C ASP A 125 11.79 11.26 10.72
N PRO A 126 12.87 11.23 11.54
CA PRO A 126 13.83 10.13 11.52
C PRO A 126 13.22 8.75 11.79
N THR A 127 12.22 8.69 12.69
CA THR A 127 11.56 7.42 13.04
C THR A 127 10.79 6.86 11.87
N THR A 128 10.05 7.72 11.17
CA THR A 128 9.34 7.37 9.93
C THR A 128 10.34 6.95 8.87
N ARG A 129 11.36 7.75 8.63
CA ARG A 129 12.41 7.44 7.67
C ARG A 129 13.03 6.07 7.88
N ASP A 130 13.47 5.79 9.12
CA ASP A 130 14.13 4.51 9.46
C ASP A 130 13.17 3.33 9.25
N ARG A 131 11.91 3.48 9.62
CA ARG A 131 10.89 2.46 9.41
C ARG A 131 10.69 2.13 7.94
N GLU A 132 10.51 3.14 7.08
CA GLU A 132 10.26 2.95 5.65
C GLU A 132 11.48 2.35 4.93
N ILE A 133 12.68 2.80 5.27
CA ILE A 133 13.92 2.24 4.75
C ILE A 133 14.08 0.77 5.17
N HIS A 134 13.92 0.47 6.46
CA HIS A 134 14.03 -0.90 6.96
C HIS A 134 13.03 -1.85 6.32
N ALA A 135 11.79 -1.40 6.09
CA ALA A 135 10.77 -2.20 5.41
C ALA A 135 11.23 -2.61 4.00
N LEU A 136 11.70 -1.64 3.21
CA LEU A 136 12.22 -1.91 1.87
C LEU A 136 13.49 -2.77 1.87
N GLU A 137 14.44 -2.52 2.78
CA GLU A 137 15.66 -3.32 2.90
C GLU A 137 15.36 -4.77 3.26
N ALA A 138 14.46 -4.99 4.24
CA ALA A 138 14.07 -6.34 4.65
C ALA A 138 13.36 -7.08 3.50
N ALA A 139 12.45 -6.42 2.81
CA ALA A 139 11.77 -7.00 1.66
C ALA A 139 12.71 -7.29 0.49
N SER A 140 13.69 -6.40 0.21
CA SER A 140 14.69 -6.62 -0.85
C SER A 140 15.60 -7.82 -0.58
N LYS A 141 15.92 -8.08 0.68
CA LYS A 141 16.67 -9.29 1.06
C LYS A 141 15.89 -10.58 0.81
N GLU A 142 14.56 -10.54 0.99
CA GLU A 142 13.68 -11.69 0.75
C GLU A 142 13.31 -11.84 -0.74
N MET A 143 13.35 -10.75 -1.50
CA MET A 143 12.99 -10.68 -2.91
C MET A 143 14.07 -9.99 -3.73
N PRO A 144 15.25 -10.62 -3.91
CA PRO A 144 16.42 -9.98 -4.53
C PRO A 144 16.23 -9.59 -5.99
N ASP A 145 15.26 -10.19 -6.69
CA ASP A 145 14.92 -9.85 -8.08
C ASP A 145 14.00 -8.62 -8.19
N ALA A 146 13.46 -8.14 -7.07
CA ALA A 146 12.58 -6.99 -7.05
C ALA A 146 13.36 -5.68 -6.84
N MET A 147 13.01 -4.65 -7.61
CA MET A 147 13.61 -3.33 -7.49
C MET A 147 12.93 -2.53 -6.37
N PRO A 148 13.64 -2.11 -5.32
CA PRO A 148 13.05 -1.34 -4.23
C PRO A 148 12.97 0.15 -4.60
N LEU A 149 11.76 0.71 -4.51
CA LEU A 149 11.44 2.09 -4.84
C LEU A 149 10.69 2.76 -3.68
N LEU A 150 11.20 3.88 -3.21
CA LEU A 150 10.53 4.77 -2.27
C LEU A 150 9.93 5.95 -3.02
N LEU A 151 8.63 6.17 -2.84
CA LEU A 151 7.89 7.31 -3.38
C LEU A 151 7.53 8.28 -2.26
N THR A 152 7.84 9.55 -2.42
CA THR A 152 7.45 10.59 -1.47
C THR A 152 6.60 11.68 -2.14
N LEU A 153 5.72 12.31 -1.38
CA LEU A 153 5.02 13.51 -1.84
C LEU A 153 5.99 14.70 -1.95
N ASP A 154 6.96 14.77 -1.04
CA ASP A 154 8.05 15.75 -1.12
C ASP A 154 8.85 15.52 -2.40
N SER A 155 9.19 16.60 -3.08
CA SER A 155 10.01 16.61 -4.29
C SER A 155 11.51 16.75 -4.02
N THR A 156 11.89 16.95 -2.76
CA THR A 156 13.28 17.11 -2.33
C THR A 156 13.92 15.74 -2.11
N PRO A 157 15.11 15.46 -2.72
CA PRO A 157 15.82 14.22 -2.45
C PRO A 157 16.12 14.02 -0.96
N PRO A 158 15.95 12.79 -0.44
CA PRO A 158 16.20 12.50 0.97
C PRO A 158 17.63 12.78 1.38
N GLN A 159 17.80 13.40 2.57
CA GLN A 159 19.10 13.64 3.19
C GLN A 159 19.12 12.97 4.58
N PRO A 160 20.14 12.14 4.87
CA PRO A 160 21.17 11.60 3.95
C PRO A 160 20.58 10.78 2.81
N PRO A 161 21.33 10.51 1.73
CA PRO A 161 20.87 9.66 0.63
C PRO A 161 20.39 8.28 1.10
N LEU A 162 19.52 7.64 0.34
CA LEU A 162 19.08 6.27 0.64
C LEU A 162 20.25 5.29 0.46
N PRO A 163 20.30 4.23 1.28
CA PRO A 163 21.27 3.15 1.07
C PRO A 163 20.96 2.39 -0.23
N GLU A 164 22.02 1.94 -0.93
CA GLU A 164 21.84 1.05 -2.07
C GLU A 164 21.27 -0.32 -1.62
N PRO A 165 20.40 -0.97 -2.43
CA PRO A 165 19.98 -0.61 -3.79
C PRO A 165 18.69 0.25 -3.86
N LEU A 166 18.26 0.86 -2.76
CA LEU A 166 17.00 1.61 -2.70
C LEU A 166 17.01 2.82 -3.65
N GLN A 167 15.98 2.90 -4.48
CA GLN A 167 15.74 4.04 -5.34
C GLN A 167 14.70 4.98 -4.74
N TRP A 168 14.79 6.25 -5.07
CA TRP A 168 13.80 7.25 -4.68
C TRP A 168 13.30 8.03 -5.90
N LYS A 169 12.00 8.35 -5.88
CA LYS A 169 11.38 9.29 -6.82
C LYS A 169 10.32 10.13 -6.11
N PRO A 170 10.16 11.42 -6.49
CA PRO A 170 8.97 12.16 -6.11
C PRO A 170 7.73 11.53 -6.75
N SER A 171 6.66 11.35 -5.98
CA SER A 171 5.42 10.72 -6.46
C SER A 171 4.83 11.44 -7.67
N ALA A 172 4.86 12.78 -7.67
CA ALA A 172 4.35 13.56 -8.80
C ALA A 172 5.11 13.24 -10.11
N ALA A 173 6.44 13.16 -10.04
CA ALA A 173 7.24 12.79 -11.20
C ALA A 173 6.96 11.35 -11.65
N TRP A 174 6.84 10.43 -10.69
CA TRP A 174 6.55 9.03 -10.99
C TRP A 174 5.16 8.84 -11.61
N LEU A 175 4.14 9.54 -11.12
CA LEU A 175 2.77 9.51 -11.67
C LEU A 175 2.71 10.05 -13.10
N LEU A 176 3.53 11.04 -13.44
CA LEU A 176 3.54 11.69 -14.75
C LEU A 176 4.49 11.02 -15.77
N ASP A 177 5.42 10.16 -15.32
CA ASP A 177 6.46 9.54 -16.17
C ASP A 177 5.97 8.25 -16.88
N TRP A 178 4.68 8.17 -17.18
CA TRP A 178 4.14 7.04 -17.94
C TRP A 178 4.31 7.30 -19.43
N LYS A 179 5.31 6.69 -20.03
CA LYS A 179 5.39 6.48 -21.48
C LYS A 179 4.71 5.16 -21.76
N GLY A 180 3.42 5.20 -22.15
CA GLY A 180 2.70 4.00 -22.58
C GLY A 180 3.48 3.31 -23.70
N GLU A 181 3.89 2.08 -23.46
CA GLU A 181 4.31 1.14 -24.51
C GLU A 181 3.11 0.27 -24.89
#